data_a767509b5931e646854b75bdaa389da0
#
_entry.id   a767509b5931e646854b75bdaa389da0
#
_cell.length_a   1.000
_cell.length_b   1.000
_cell.length_c   1.000
_cell.angle_alpha   90.00
_cell.angle_beta   90.00
_cell.angle_gamma   90.00
#
_symmetry.space_group_name_H-M   'P 1'
#
loop_
_entity.id
_entity.type
_entity.pdbx_description
1 polymer ?
#
loop_
_entity_poly.entity_id
_entity_poly.type
_entity_poly.pdbx_seq_one_letter_code
_entity_poly.pdbx_strand_id
1 'polypeptide(L)'
;MKKLRLLFTLLVLLIANVSYCQSEQECLNNLSIFAESAKVKYYDAAYETWKIVLESCPKINLAVYTYGERILKHKIKNSIGDEQDNFKRNLVSLYDKWLENFPTKKGVSRIGSILSTKAQVMMDFKMANDAEVYQVFDEAYRKDAASFTNPKGLYNYFNTLYNQYKSKEDNVTPEHLFNMYEEISEKFDIEATKLAKKLDKILIKIEEGQPLTNKETKNKRVYEVNSKAIGILISNLNAIISIEATCNNLIPLYKRNFEENKSNSVWLKRAASRMDGKDCSDDPFFVTLVEALHNIEPSADSAYYLGLLNDKKGKSTQALKYYEESISLETDQYKKAKILYKIAVKFKKSGRKKSARNYARKALRNQPSMGRAYLLIASLYAGSANECGETQFNKRAIYWLAADIAKKAGRVDASIKKLANKTARSYMGRAPSKTDIFSEANEGAKITFNCWVGASVTVPKL
;
A
#
# COMPACT_ATOMS: atom_id res chain seq x y z
N MET A 1 -22.61 -55.79 -44.96
CA MET A 1 -22.48 -55.51 -43.52
C MET A 1 -21.47 -54.41 -43.21
N LYS A 2 -20.29 -54.31 -43.79
CA LYS A 2 -19.30 -53.26 -43.52
C LYS A 2 -19.79 -51.83 -43.90
N LYS A 3 -20.46 -51.67 -45.03
CA LYS A 3 -21.00 -50.35 -45.50
C LYS A 3 -22.13 -49.84 -44.58
N LEU A 4 -22.97 -50.73 -44.05
CA LEU A 4 -24.05 -50.36 -43.16
C LEU A 4 -23.53 -49.92 -41.77
N ARG A 5 -22.46 -50.56 -41.26
CA ARG A 5 -21.79 -50.14 -40.02
C ARG A 5 -21.10 -48.77 -40.17
N LEU A 6 -20.49 -48.48 -41.33
CA LEU A 6 -19.88 -47.20 -41.59
C LEU A 6 -20.88 -46.04 -41.68
N LEU A 7 -22.07 -46.31 -42.29
CA LEU A 7 -23.15 -45.32 -42.31
C LEU A 7 -23.71 -45.03 -40.90
N PHE A 8 -23.85 -46.06 -40.08
CA PHE A 8 -24.37 -45.95 -38.72
C PHE A 8 -23.38 -45.16 -37.81
N THR A 9 -22.07 -45.40 -37.94
CA THR A 9 -21.04 -44.63 -37.21
C THR A 9 -20.96 -43.19 -37.67
N LEU A 10 -21.15 -42.91 -38.97
CA LEU A 10 -21.18 -41.52 -39.49
C LEU A 10 -22.42 -40.78 -39.02
N LEU A 11 -23.59 -41.47 -38.95
CA LEU A 11 -24.83 -40.88 -38.45
C LEU A 11 -24.77 -40.57 -36.95
N VAL A 12 -24.19 -41.48 -36.15
CA VAL A 12 -23.99 -41.21 -34.71
C VAL A 12 -23.03 -40.06 -34.45
N LEU A 13 -21.94 -39.91 -35.24
CA LEU A 13 -21.02 -38.79 -35.15
C LEU A 13 -21.68 -37.48 -35.58
N LEU A 14 -22.57 -37.48 -36.57
CA LEU A 14 -23.34 -36.29 -36.99
C LEU A 14 -24.33 -35.87 -35.92
N ILE A 15 -25.05 -36.79 -35.29
CA ILE A 15 -26.04 -36.50 -34.22
C ILE A 15 -25.30 -35.97 -32.98
N ALA A 16 -24.14 -36.51 -32.63
CA ALA A 16 -23.33 -36.06 -31.50
C ALA A 16 -22.82 -34.58 -31.70
N ASN A 17 -22.40 -34.25 -32.94
CA ASN A 17 -21.96 -32.89 -33.26
C ASN A 17 -23.12 -31.89 -33.29
N VAL A 18 -24.28 -32.25 -33.73
CA VAL A 18 -25.48 -31.40 -33.73
C VAL A 18 -25.96 -31.13 -32.30
N SER A 19 -25.98 -32.16 -31.46
CA SER A 19 -26.38 -32.00 -30.05
C SER A 19 -25.40 -31.16 -29.27
N TYR A 20 -24.09 -31.28 -29.52
CA TYR A 20 -23.06 -30.42 -28.88
C TYR A 20 -23.19 -28.97 -29.33
N CYS A 21 -23.37 -28.71 -30.61
CA CYS A 21 -23.53 -27.36 -31.16
C CYS A 21 -24.83 -26.69 -30.66
N GLN A 22 -25.90 -27.46 -30.48
CA GLN A 22 -27.17 -26.94 -29.96
C GLN A 22 -27.07 -26.60 -28.46
N SER A 23 -26.38 -27.41 -27.68
CA SER A 23 -26.14 -27.13 -26.25
C SER A 23 -25.23 -25.90 -26.05
N GLU A 24 -24.21 -25.70 -26.87
CA GLU A 24 -23.34 -24.54 -26.81
C GLU A 24 -24.09 -23.25 -27.16
N GLN A 25 -24.95 -23.27 -28.19
CA GLN A 25 -25.80 -22.14 -28.55
C GLN A 25 -26.78 -21.76 -27.44
N GLU A 26 -27.36 -22.74 -26.77
CA GLU A 26 -28.25 -22.52 -25.62
C GLU A 26 -27.48 -21.88 -24.45
N CYS A 27 -26.26 -22.34 -24.17
CA CYS A 27 -25.36 -21.74 -23.18
C CYS A 27 -25.04 -20.27 -23.49
N LEU A 28 -24.75 -19.94 -24.76
CA LEU A 28 -24.48 -18.56 -25.19
C LEU A 28 -25.72 -17.67 -25.08
N ASN A 29 -26.91 -18.19 -25.41
CA ASN A 29 -28.15 -17.46 -25.24
C ASN A 29 -28.44 -17.15 -23.77
N ASN A 30 -28.35 -18.16 -22.91
CA ASN A 30 -28.56 -18.01 -21.48
C ASN A 30 -27.51 -17.06 -20.84
N LEU A 31 -26.24 -17.16 -21.29
CA LEU A 31 -25.18 -16.21 -20.90
C LEU A 31 -25.56 -14.76 -21.23
N SER A 32 -26.07 -14.51 -22.46
CA SER A 32 -26.48 -13.18 -22.87
C SER A 32 -27.64 -12.65 -22.01
N ILE A 33 -28.67 -13.49 -21.79
CA ILE A 33 -29.89 -13.13 -21.02
C ILE A 33 -29.53 -12.71 -19.58
N PHE A 34 -28.79 -13.55 -18.84
CA PHE A 34 -28.46 -13.22 -17.46
C PHE A 34 -27.45 -12.05 -17.39
N ALA A 35 -26.49 -11.97 -18.33
CA ALA A 35 -25.49 -10.93 -18.32
C ALA A 35 -26.08 -9.54 -18.57
N GLU A 36 -27.05 -9.40 -19.49
CA GLU A 36 -27.76 -8.14 -19.71
C GLU A 36 -28.57 -7.74 -18.47
N SER A 37 -29.32 -8.66 -17.86
CA SER A 37 -30.03 -8.41 -16.60
C SER A 37 -29.08 -8.01 -15.46
N ALA A 38 -27.96 -8.73 -15.28
CA ALA A 38 -26.98 -8.43 -14.24
C ALA A 38 -26.24 -7.10 -14.48
N LYS A 39 -26.00 -6.70 -15.73
CA LYS A 39 -25.37 -5.45 -16.11
C LYS A 39 -26.19 -4.23 -15.69
N VAL A 40 -27.52 -4.31 -15.82
CA VAL A 40 -28.45 -3.29 -15.34
C VAL A 40 -28.87 -3.47 -13.89
N LYS A 41 -28.26 -4.44 -13.17
CA LYS A 41 -28.49 -4.75 -11.75
C LYS A 41 -29.85 -5.38 -11.43
N TYR A 42 -30.53 -5.97 -12.40
CA TYR A 42 -31.71 -6.81 -12.18
C TYR A 42 -31.29 -8.23 -11.80
N TYR A 43 -30.70 -8.35 -10.59
CA TYR A 43 -30.06 -9.59 -10.14
C TYR A 43 -31.05 -10.72 -9.88
N ASP A 44 -32.27 -10.41 -9.44
CA ASP A 44 -33.30 -11.41 -9.22
C ASP A 44 -33.75 -12.07 -10.54
N ALA A 45 -33.94 -11.27 -11.59
CA ALA A 45 -34.25 -11.77 -12.93
C ALA A 45 -33.07 -12.55 -13.55
N ALA A 46 -31.84 -12.21 -13.19
CA ALA A 46 -30.64 -12.89 -13.68
C ALA A 46 -30.39 -14.25 -13.02
N TYR A 47 -30.89 -14.48 -11.81
CA TYR A 47 -30.43 -15.56 -10.92
C TYR A 47 -30.66 -16.96 -11.51
N GLU A 48 -31.89 -17.30 -11.94
CA GLU A 48 -32.20 -18.65 -12.43
C GLU A 48 -31.44 -19.00 -13.72
N THR A 49 -31.43 -18.05 -14.69
CA THR A 49 -30.69 -18.25 -15.94
C THR A 49 -29.18 -18.34 -15.70
N TRP A 50 -28.64 -17.54 -14.77
CA TRP A 50 -27.24 -17.63 -14.37
C TRP A 50 -26.91 -19.00 -13.74
N LYS A 51 -27.79 -19.54 -12.89
CA LYS A 51 -27.62 -20.84 -12.25
C LYS A 51 -27.53 -21.96 -13.28
N ILE A 52 -28.39 -21.95 -14.27
CA ILE A 52 -28.36 -22.91 -15.39
C ILE A 52 -26.99 -22.87 -16.08
N VAL A 53 -26.49 -21.66 -16.42
CA VAL A 53 -25.19 -21.54 -17.09
C VAL A 53 -24.03 -21.96 -16.19
N LEU A 54 -24.07 -21.68 -14.89
CA LEU A 54 -23.04 -22.10 -13.94
C LEU A 54 -22.95 -23.63 -13.81
N GLU A 55 -24.09 -24.33 -13.90
CA GLU A 55 -24.19 -25.77 -13.78
C GLU A 55 -23.85 -26.49 -15.10
N SER A 56 -24.37 -26.00 -16.21
CA SER A 56 -24.27 -26.68 -17.53
C SER A 56 -23.04 -26.27 -18.32
N CYS A 57 -22.58 -25.02 -18.19
CA CYS A 57 -21.55 -24.43 -19.05
C CYS A 57 -20.54 -23.58 -18.25
N PRO A 58 -19.93 -24.08 -17.16
CA PRO A 58 -19.11 -23.27 -16.25
C PRO A 58 -17.87 -22.64 -16.91
N LYS A 59 -17.43 -23.19 -18.05
CA LYS A 59 -16.25 -22.71 -18.81
C LYS A 59 -16.56 -21.75 -19.95
N ILE A 60 -17.85 -21.43 -20.19
CA ILE A 60 -18.25 -20.65 -21.35
C ILE A 60 -17.69 -19.21 -21.33
N ASN A 61 -17.71 -18.56 -20.17
CA ASN A 61 -17.24 -17.19 -20.03
C ASN A 61 -16.95 -16.83 -18.56
N LEU A 62 -15.93 -15.99 -18.34
CA LEU A 62 -15.62 -15.42 -17.02
C LEU A 62 -16.79 -14.61 -16.41
N ALA A 63 -17.71 -14.12 -17.23
CA ALA A 63 -18.89 -13.40 -16.78
C ALA A 63 -19.78 -14.22 -15.84
N VAL A 64 -19.80 -15.54 -15.99
CA VAL A 64 -20.52 -16.47 -15.08
C VAL A 64 -20.11 -16.23 -13.63
N TYR A 65 -18.84 -16.05 -13.37
CA TYR A 65 -18.28 -15.84 -12.04
C TYR A 65 -18.38 -14.39 -11.57
N THR A 66 -18.04 -13.43 -12.44
CA THR A 66 -18.04 -12.01 -12.07
C THR A 66 -19.43 -11.43 -11.86
N TYR A 67 -20.44 -11.89 -12.58
CA TYR A 67 -21.84 -11.52 -12.33
C TYR A 67 -22.44 -12.42 -11.24
N GLY A 68 -22.09 -13.72 -11.19
CA GLY A 68 -22.54 -14.63 -10.16
C GLY A 68 -22.22 -14.14 -8.75
N GLU A 69 -21.01 -13.60 -8.53
CA GLU A 69 -20.63 -12.95 -7.27
C GLU A 69 -21.59 -11.81 -6.89
N ARG A 70 -21.96 -10.95 -7.86
CA ARG A 70 -22.87 -9.82 -7.63
C ARG A 70 -24.29 -10.26 -7.37
N ILE A 71 -24.77 -11.26 -8.13
CA ILE A 71 -26.08 -11.86 -7.98
C ILE A 71 -26.21 -12.48 -6.58
N LEU A 72 -25.26 -13.33 -6.17
CA LEU A 72 -25.30 -13.98 -4.86
C LEU A 72 -25.17 -12.97 -3.71
N LYS A 73 -24.32 -11.97 -3.82
CA LYS A 73 -24.24 -10.88 -2.82
C LYS A 73 -25.54 -10.10 -2.69
N HIS A 74 -26.28 -9.90 -3.80
CA HIS A 74 -27.60 -9.30 -3.76
C HIS A 74 -28.62 -10.22 -3.06
N LYS A 75 -28.63 -11.52 -3.39
CA LYS A 75 -29.48 -12.51 -2.74
C LYS A 75 -29.23 -12.58 -1.24
N ILE A 76 -27.97 -12.66 -0.81
CA ILE A 76 -27.60 -12.67 0.62
C ILE A 76 -28.12 -11.43 1.34
N LYS A 77 -28.05 -10.27 0.71
CA LYS A 77 -28.51 -9.02 1.32
C LYS A 77 -30.03 -8.96 1.50
N ASN A 78 -30.78 -9.62 0.61
CA ASN A 78 -32.25 -9.54 0.55
C ASN A 78 -32.96 -10.80 1.06
N SER A 79 -32.24 -11.76 1.65
CA SER A 79 -32.76 -12.96 2.29
C SER A 79 -32.37 -13.02 3.77
N ILE A 80 -33.06 -13.86 4.53
CA ILE A 80 -32.82 -14.09 5.97
C ILE A 80 -32.83 -15.60 6.27
N GLY A 81 -32.31 -16.01 7.43
CA GLY A 81 -32.33 -17.38 7.92
C GLY A 81 -31.62 -18.37 6.97
N ASP A 82 -32.18 -19.56 6.85
CA ASP A 82 -31.59 -20.68 6.10
C ASP A 82 -31.37 -20.36 4.61
N GLU A 83 -32.25 -19.56 4.03
CA GLU A 83 -32.10 -19.11 2.63
C GLU A 83 -30.86 -18.25 2.46
N GLN A 84 -30.66 -17.29 3.36
CA GLN A 84 -29.45 -16.45 3.37
C GLN A 84 -28.19 -17.29 3.52
N ASP A 85 -28.21 -18.25 4.44
CA ASP A 85 -27.05 -19.11 4.68
C ASP A 85 -26.77 -20.06 3.50
N ASN A 86 -27.79 -20.48 2.78
CA ASN A 86 -27.63 -21.20 1.52
C ASN A 86 -26.92 -20.33 0.46
N PHE A 87 -27.34 -19.06 0.28
CA PHE A 87 -26.66 -18.17 -0.65
C PHE A 87 -25.23 -17.84 -0.25
N LYS A 88 -24.92 -17.76 1.06
CA LYS A 88 -23.53 -17.61 1.55
C LYS A 88 -22.68 -18.83 1.15
N ARG A 89 -23.16 -20.06 1.38
CA ARG A 89 -22.47 -21.30 0.97
C ARG A 89 -22.26 -21.34 -0.55
N ASN A 90 -23.29 -20.99 -1.33
CA ASN A 90 -23.21 -20.94 -2.79
C ASN A 90 -22.17 -19.92 -3.26
N LEU A 91 -22.03 -18.78 -2.56
CA LEU A 91 -21.02 -17.78 -2.90
C LEU A 91 -19.59 -18.30 -2.64
N VAL A 92 -19.35 -19.01 -1.55
CA VAL A 92 -18.06 -19.63 -1.28
C VAL A 92 -17.74 -20.71 -2.33
N SER A 93 -18.70 -21.58 -2.63
CA SER A 93 -18.56 -22.62 -3.68
C SER A 93 -18.32 -22.00 -5.07
N LEU A 94 -18.90 -20.83 -5.35
CA LEU A 94 -18.66 -20.12 -6.61
C LEU A 94 -17.18 -19.77 -6.80
N TYR A 95 -16.48 -19.37 -5.73
CA TYR A 95 -15.04 -19.07 -5.83
C TYR A 95 -14.20 -20.35 -6.06
N ASP A 96 -14.60 -21.50 -5.52
CA ASP A 96 -13.92 -22.78 -5.78
C ASP A 96 -14.09 -23.18 -7.25
N LYS A 97 -15.30 -23.09 -7.80
CA LYS A 97 -15.57 -23.29 -9.22
C LYS A 97 -14.86 -22.26 -10.10
N TRP A 98 -14.70 -21.02 -9.62
CA TRP A 98 -13.95 -19.99 -10.34
C TRP A 98 -12.47 -20.34 -10.46
N LEU A 99 -11.85 -20.80 -9.38
CA LEU A 99 -10.46 -21.28 -9.37
C LEU A 99 -10.25 -22.45 -10.32
N GLU A 100 -11.18 -23.39 -10.33
CA GLU A 100 -11.12 -24.57 -11.20
C GLU A 100 -11.21 -24.18 -12.69
N ASN A 101 -12.12 -23.27 -13.05
CA ASN A 101 -12.44 -23.00 -14.44
C ASN A 101 -11.70 -21.81 -15.03
N PHE A 102 -11.37 -20.78 -14.24
CA PHE A 102 -10.68 -19.55 -14.67
C PHE A 102 -9.61 -19.08 -13.69
N PRO A 103 -8.59 -19.91 -13.36
CA PRO A 103 -7.50 -19.50 -12.47
C PRO A 103 -6.61 -18.42 -13.08
N THR A 104 -6.71 -18.20 -14.40
CA THR A 104 -5.95 -17.18 -15.13
C THR A 104 -6.86 -16.26 -15.94
N LYS A 105 -6.34 -15.08 -16.29
CA LYS A 105 -6.96 -14.17 -17.26
C LYS A 105 -5.89 -13.63 -18.19
N LYS A 106 -6.02 -13.90 -19.50
CA LYS A 106 -5.03 -13.51 -20.51
C LYS A 106 -3.61 -14.00 -20.16
N GLY A 107 -3.48 -15.23 -19.69
CA GLY A 107 -2.21 -15.83 -19.26
C GLY A 107 -1.67 -15.39 -17.89
N VAL A 108 -2.33 -14.45 -17.19
CA VAL A 108 -1.91 -13.97 -15.88
C VAL A 108 -2.70 -14.69 -14.79
N SER A 109 -2.00 -15.25 -13.79
CA SER A 109 -2.63 -15.90 -12.63
C SER A 109 -3.53 -14.94 -11.85
N ARG A 110 -4.63 -15.47 -11.31
CA ARG A 110 -5.59 -14.79 -10.44
C ARG A 110 -5.88 -15.59 -9.17
N ILE A 111 -5.14 -16.63 -8.91
CA ILE A 111 -5.37 -17.55 -7.78
C ILE A 111 -5.42 -16.75 -6.47
N GLY A 112 -4.40 -15.95 -6.19
CA GLY A 112 -4.34 -15.12 -4.98
C GLY A 112 -5.48 -14.11 -4.88
N SER A 113 -5.86 -13.48 -5.99
CA SER A 113 -7.00 -12.55 -6.04
C SER A 113 -8.33 -13.23 -5.75
N ILE A 114 -8.58 -14.42 -6.29
CA ILE A 114 -9.83 -15.17 -6.10
C ILE A 114 -9.91 -15.69 -4.67
N LEU A 115 -8.87 -16.36 -4.17
CA LEU A 115 -8.82 -16.90 -2.81
C LEU A 115 -8.90 -15.80 -1.75
N SER A 116 -8.19 -14.69 -1.93
CA SER A 116 -8.28 -13.57 -0.96
C SER A 116 -9.66 -12.92 -0.95
N THR A 117 -10.38 -12.94 -2.09
CA THR A 117 -11.77 -12.47 -2.13
C THR A 117 -12.71 -13.47 -1.45
N LYS A 118 -12.48 -14.79 -1.61
CA LYS A 118 -13.18 -15.84 -0.88
C LYS A 118 -13.02 -15.65 0.64
N ALA A 119 -11.78 -15.53 1.13
CA ALA A 119 -11.50 -15.30 2.55
C ALA A 119 -12.19 -14.02 3.07
N GLN A 120 -12.16 -12.93 2.30
CA GLN A 120 -12.83 -11.68 2.66
C GLN A 120 -14.35 -11.85 2.78
N VAL A 121 -14.97 -12.64 1.90
CA VAL A 121 -16.41 -12.94 1.93
C VAL A 121 -16.75 -13.80 3.16
N MET A 122 -15.95 -14.83 3.47
CA MET A 122 -16.13 -15.64 4.66
C MET A 122 -16.10 -14.78 5.93
N MET A 123 -15.18 -13.82 6.01
CA MET A 123 -15.07 -12.87 7.11
C MET A 123 -16.25 -11.89 7.15
N ASP A 124 -16.58 -11.24 6.02
CA ASP A 124 -17.63 -10.20 5.95
C ASP A 124 -19.01 -10.77 6.31
N PHE A 125 -19.29 -12.03 5.99
CA PHE A 125 -20.55 -12.71 6.31
C PHE A 125 -20.49 -13.60 7.56
N LYS A 126 -19.38 -13.56 8.32
CA LYS A 126 -19.17 -14.33 9.56
C LYS A 126 -19.41 -15.83 9.38
N MET A 127 -18.88 -16.41 8.31
CA MET A 127 -19.07 -17.82 7.95
C MET A 127 -18.03 -18.74 8.56
N ALA A 128 -16.96 -18.20 9.12
CA ALA A 128 -15.82 -18.92 9.65
C ALA A 128 -15.15 -18.10 10.77
N ASN A 129 -14.40 -18.76 11.63
CA ASN A 129 -13.58 -18.11 12.65
C ASN A 129 -12.29 -17.50 12.06
N ASP A 130 -11.51 -16.77 12.87
CA ASP A 130 -10.29 -16.10 12.42
C ASP A 130 -9.22 -17.10 11.93
N ALA A 131 -9.12 -18.29 12.52
CA ALA A 131 -8.16 -19.30 12.13
C ALA A 131 -8.48 -19.87 10.74
N GLU A 132 -9.75 -20.21 10.49
CA GLU A 132 -10.22 -20.71 9.19
C GLU A 132 -10.07 -19.65 8.08
N VAL A 133 -10.42 -18.38 8.37
CA VAL A 133 -10.25 -17.27 7.44
C VAL A 133 -8.77 -17.01 7.16
N TYR A 134 -7.92 -17.07 8.20
CA TYR A 134 -6.47 -16.95 8.06
C TYR A 134 -5.90 -18.00 7.09
N GLN A 135 -6.30 -19.26 7.23
CA GLN A 135 -5.82 -20.34 6.34
C GLN A 135 -6.12 -20.05 4.86
N VAL A 136 -7.31 -19.53 4.53
CA VAL A 136 -7.66 -19.21 3.14
C VAL A 136 -6.87 -17.99 2.64
N PHE A 137 -6.61 -16.97 3.49
CA PHE A 137 -5.73 -15.87 3.13
C PHE A 137 -4.28 -16.32 2.95
N ASP A 138 -3.78 -17.20 3.83
CA ASP A 138 -2.42 -17.74 3.74
C ASP A 138 -2.24 -18.55 2.46
N GLU A 139 -3.20 -19.41 2.14
CA GLU A 139 -3.23 -20.13 0.87
C GLU A 139 -3.17 -19.17 -0.34
N ALA A 140 -3.99 -18.10 -0.30
CA ALA A 140 -3.99 -17.08 -1.34
C ALA A 140 -2.62 -16.43 -1.52
N TYR A 141 -1.97 -16.09 -0.41
CA TYR A 141 -0.68 -15.41 -0.41
C TYR A 141 0.46 -16.35 -0.82
N ARG A 142 0.50 -17.58 -0.29
CA ARG A 142 1.55 -18.55 -0.60
C ARG A 142 1.46 -19.07 -2.03
N LYS A 143 0.25 -19.27 -2.56
CA LYS A 143 0.07 -19.75 -3.95
C LYS A 143 0.31 -18.65 -4.99
N ASP A 144 -0.12 -17.41 -4.73
CA ASP A 144 -0.03 -16.32 -5.70
C ASP A 144 -0.06 -14.95 -5.04
N ALA A 145 0.99 -14.61 -4.31
CA ALA A 145 1.15 -13.28 -3.71
C ALA A 145 1.11 -12.15 -4.76
N ALA A 146 1.47 -12.44 -6.02
CA ALA A 146 1.50 -11.45 -7.09
C ALA A 146 0.11 -10.89 -7.40
N SER A 147 -0.93 -11.74 -7.46
CA SER A 147 -2.30 -11.32 -7.72
C SER A 147 -3.08 -10.96 -6.45
N PHE A 148 -2.59 -11.29 -5.25
CA PHE A 148 -3.18 -10.85 -3.99
C PHE A 148 -2.82 -9.38 -3.71
N THR A 149 -3.55 -8.45 -4.30
CA THR A 149 -3.26 -7.01 -4.29
C THR A 149 -4.30 -6.16 -3.58
N ASN A 150 -5.39 -6.76 -3.09
CA ASN A 150 -6.46 -6.04 -2.39
C ASN A 150 -5.96 -5.55 -1.02
N PRO A 151 -5.88 -4.22 -0.77
CA PRO A 151 -5.33 -3.71 0.48
C PRO A 151 -6.13 -4.12 1.73
N LYS A 152 -7.48 -4.17 1.63
CA LYS A 152 -8.32 -4.63 2.74
C LYS A 152 -8.05 -6.10 3.06
N GLY A 153 -7.93 -6.95 2.03
CA GLY A 153 -7.59 -8.35 2.20
C GLY A 153 -6.22 -8.55 2.86
N LEU A 154 -5.19 -7.82 2.42
CA LEU A 154 -3.85 -7.87 3.01
C LEU A 154 -3.86 -7.46 4.50
N TYR A 155 -4.59 -6.41 4.84
CA TYR A 155 -4.76 -5.99 6.23
C TYR A 155 -5.48 -7.06 7.06
N ASN A 156 -6.58 -7.60 6.53
CA ASN A 156 -7.37 -8.61 7.23
C ASN A 156 -6.60 -9.92 7.40
N TYR A 157 -5.77 -10.30 6.44
CA TYR A 157 -4.88 -11.45 6.56
C TYR A 157 -3.94 -11.32 7.76
N PHE A 158 -3.30 -10.14 7.95
CA PHE A 158 -2.52 -9.88 9.16
C PHE A 158 -3.39 -9.84 10.42
N ASN A 159 -4.56 -9.18 10.34
CA ASN A 159 -5.42 -8.98 11.50
C ASN A 159 -5.99 -10.29 12.05
N THR A 160 -6.32 -11.26 11.20
CA THR A 160 -6.76 -12.59 11.65
C THR A 160 -5.65 -13.35 12.39
N LEU A 161 -4.39 -13.25 11.94
CA LEU A 161 -3.24 -13.78 12.69
C LEU A 161 -3.04 -13.07 14.03
N TYR A 162 -3.15 -11.73 14.04
CA TYR A 162 -3.00 -10.96 15.27
C TYR A 162 -4.07 -11.29 16.31
N ASN A 163 -5.31 -11.52 15.87
CA ASN A 163 -6.41 -11.93 16.77
C ASN A 163 -6.09 -13.29 17.40
N GLN A 164 -5.62 -14.28 16.63
CA GLN A 164 -5.17 -15.58 17.13
C GLN A 164 -4.01 -15.43 18.13
N TYR A 165 -3.03 -14.58 17.83
CA TYR A 165 -1.93 -14.27 18.75
C TYR A 165 -2.44 -13.69 20.08
N LYS A 166 -3.44 -12.80 20.04
CA LYS A 166 -4.02 -12.16 21.23
C LYS A 166 -4.89 -13.12 22.07
N SER A 167 -5.63 -14.01 21.43
CA SER A 167 -6.43 -15.04 22.14
C SER A 167 -5.58 -16.17 22.68
N LYS A 168 -4.27 -16.20 22.34
CA LYS A 168 -3.34 -17.31 22.66
C LYS A 168 -3.81 -18.67 22.10
N GLU A 169 -4.56 -18.61 21.02
CA GLU A 169 -4.95 -19.78 20.24
C GLU A 169 -3.83 -20.19 19.28
N ASP A 170 -3.77 -21.47 18.95
CA ASP A 170 -3.00 -22.06 17.86
C ASP A 170 -1.48 -21.78 17.83
N ASN A 171 -0.84 -21.57 18.98
CA ASN A 171 0.62 -21.42 19.09
C ASN A 171 1.25 -20.35 18.19
N VAL A 172 0.54 -19.27 17.90
CA VAL A 172 1.10 -18.15 17.12
C VAL A 172 2.22 -17.50 17.90
N THR A 173 3.45 -17.65 17.41
CA THR A 173 4.62 -17.07 18.05
C THR A 173 4.80 -15.59 17.72
N PRO A 174 5.48 -14.79 18.58
CA PRO A 174 5.86 -13.41 18.24
C PRO A 174 6.66 -13.33 16.94
N GLU A 175 7.51 -14.32 16.68
CA GLU A 175 8.30 -14.37 15.45
C GLU A 175 7.42 -14.52 14.21
N HIS A 176 6.43 -15.42 14.24
CA HIS A 176 5.47 -15.59 13.15
C HIS A 176 4.70 -14.29 12.90
N LEU A 177 4.23 -13.62 13.96
CA LEU A 177 3.54 -12.34 13.87
C LEU A 177 4.41 -11.25 13.22
N PHE A 178 5.69 -11.16 13.63
CA PHE A 178 6.61 -10.16 13.07
C PHE A 178 6.99 -10.45 11.63
N ASN A 179 7.19 -11.70 11.26
CA ASN A 179 7.47 -12.08 9.87
C ASN A 179 6.30 -11.76 8.96
N MET A 180 5.07 -12.07 9.39
CA MET A 180 3.85 -11.72 8.68
C MET A 180 3.70 -10.19 8.52
N TYR A 181 3.96 -9.43 9.59
CA TYR A 181 3.94 -7.96 9.51
C TYR A 181 4.90 -7.44 8.43
N GLU A 182 6.12 -7.97 8.34
CA GLU A 182 7.08 -7.53 7.32
C GLU A 182 6.61 -7.89 5.91
N GLU A 183 6.16 -9.12 5.71
CA GLU A 183 5.64 -9.56 4.40
C GLU A 183 4.48 -8.68 3.91
N ILE A 184 3.54 -8.38 4.78
CA ILE A 184 2.39 -7.54 4.46
C ILE A 184 2.80 -6.07 4.28
N SER A 185 3.73 -5.57 5.10
CA SER A 185 4.27 -4.20 4.96
C SER A 185 5.02 -4.02 3.64
N GLU A 186 5.86 -4.99 3.25
CA GLU A 186 6.54 -5.00 1.95
C GLU A 186 5.53 -5.02 0.79
N LYS A 187 4.47 -5.81 0.91
CA LYS A 187 3.40 -5.86 -0.10
C LYS A 187 2.65 -4.55 -0.21
N PHE A 188 2.30 -3.91 0.92
CA PHE A 188 1.71 -2.57 0.92
C PHE A 188 2.64 -1.54 0.27
N ASP A 189 3.94 -1.62 0.53
CA ASP A 189 4.94 -0.74 -0.09
C ASP A 189 4.99 -0.88 -1.61
N ILE A 190 4.88 -2.12 -2.12
CA ILE A 190 4.81 -2.40 -3.56
C ILE A 190 3.55 -1.77 -4.17
N GLU A 191 2.38 -1.99 -3.57
CA GLU A 191 1.12 -1.47 -4.08
C GLU A 191 1.05 0.08 -4.00
N ALA A 192 1.52 0.66 -2.90
CA ALA A 192 1.64 2.12 -2.76
C ALA A 192 2.59 2.72 -3.80
N THR A 193 3.72 2.06 -4.07
CA THR A 193 4.68 2.49 -5.08
C THR A 193 4.09 2.44 -6.50
N LYS A 194 3.30 1.39 -6.84
CA LYS A 194 2.58 1.31 -8.11
C LYS A 194 1.61 2.48 -8.30
N LEU A 195 0.90 2.88 -7.24
CA LEU A 195 0.00 4.03 -7.27
C LEU A 195 0.77 5.35 -7.39
N ALA A 196 1.85 5.51 -6.63
CA ALA A 196 2.72 6.69 -6.70
C ALA A 196 3.27 6.89 -8.12
N LYS A 197 3.80 5.83 -8.75
CA LYS A 197 4.28 5.88 -10.16
C LYS A 197 3.21 6.39 -11.15
N LYS A 198 1.95 6.00 -10.94
CA LYS A 198 0.83 6.46 -11.78
C LYS A 198 0.44 7.90 -11.48
N LEU A 199 0.45 8.28 -10.22
CA LEU A 199 0.10 9.63 -9.77
C LEU A 199 1.16 10.66 -10.17
N ASP A 200 2.45 10.33 -10.02
CA ASP A 200 3.57 11.23 -10.36
C ASP A 200 3.54 11.65 -11.84
N LYS A 201 3.16 10.75 -12.76
CA LYS A 201 2.97 11.11 -14.18
C LYS A 201 1.93 12.21 -14.38
N ILE A 202 0.88 12.21 -13.57
CA ILE A 202 -0.18 13.24 -13.62
C ILE A 202 0.28 14.53 -12.93
N LEU A 203 0.99 14.42 -11.80
CA LEU A 203 1.49 15.58 -11.05
C LEU A 203 2.54 16.36 -11.85
N ILE A 204 3.42 15.67 -12.58
CA ILE A 204 4.41 16.30 -13.46
C ILE A 204 3.70 17.16 -14.52
N LYS A 205 2.68 16.62 -15.21
CA LYS A 205 1.88 17.38 -16.18
C LYS A 205 1.26 18.65 -15.57
N ILE A 206 0.73 18.53 -14.36
CA ILE A 206 0.14 19.68 -13.65
C ILE A 206 1.21 20.73 -13.32
N GLU A 207 2.40 20.31 -12.88
CA GLU A 207 3.52 21.23 -12.58
C GLU A 207 4.06 21.93 -13.84
N GLU A 208 4.00 21.25 -14.99
CA GLU A 208 4.34 21.80 -16.30
C GLU A 208 3.23 22.69 -16.92
N GLY A 209 2.10 22.86 -16.21
CA GLY A 209 0.97 23.66 -16.70
C GLY A 209 0.16 22.99 -17.82
N GLN A 210 0.37 21.68 -18.07
CA GLN A 210 -0.33 20.95 -19.11
C GLN A 210 -1.77 20.59 -18.66
N PRO A 211 -2.78 20.72 -19.53
CA PRO A 211 -4.15 20.34 -19.22
C PRO A 211 -4.28 18.81 -19.09
N LEU A 212 -5.09 18.36 -18.14
CA LEU A 212 -5.43 16.97 -17.98
C LEU A 212 -6.64 16.60 -18.86
N THR A 213 -6.58 15.42 -19.47
CA THR A 213 -7.74 14.81 -20.12
C THR A 213 -8.77 14.38 -19.07
N ASN A 214 -10.04 14.19 -19.51
CA ASN A 214 -11.10 13.64 -18.64
C ASN A 214 -10.73 12.29 -18.00
N LYS A 215 -10.03 11.44 -18.76
CA LYS A 215 -9.54 10.15 -18.28
C LYS A 215 -8.46 10.32 -17.20
N GLU A 216 -7.52 11.23 -17.38
CA GLU A 216 -6.45 11.52 -16.39
C GLU A 216 -7.04 12.12 -15.11
N THR A 217 -8.01 13.03 -15.23
CA THR A 217 -8.73 13.61 -14.09
C THR A 217 -9.46 12.54 -13.28
N LYS A 218 -10.16 11.63 -13.95
CA LYS A 218 -10.83 10.48 -13.31
C LYS A 218 -9.81 9.54 -12.65
N ASN A 219 -8.74 9.21 -13.35
CA ASN A 219 -7.68 8.34 -12.84
C ASN A 219 -6.98 8.94 -11.62
N LYS A 220 -6.66 10.24 -11.64
CA LYS A 220 -6.09 10.97 -10.49
C LYS A 220 -6.95 10.76 -9.25
N ARG A 221 -8.26 11.00 -9.36
CA ARG A 221 -9.20 10.79 -8.24
C ARG A 221 -9.17 9.35 -7.72
N VAL A 222 -9.17 8.36 -8.61
CA VAL A 222 -9.11 6.93 -8.24
C VAL A 222 -7.79 6.62 -7.51
N TYR A 223 -6.67 7.11 -8.02
CA TYR A 223 -5.36 6.88 -7.38
C TYR A 223 -5.27 7.55 -6.01
N GLU A 224 -5.81 8.76 -5.85
CA GLU A 224 -5.87 9.47 -4.57
C GLU A 224 -6.72 8.72 -3.53
N VAL A 225 -7.90 8.22 -3.93
CA VAL A 225 -8.77 7.42 -3.04
C VAL A 225 -8.07 6.13 -2.59
N ASN A 226 -7.45 5.41 -3.52
CA ASN A 226 -6.74 4.18 -3.22
C ASN A 226 -5.50 4.43 -2.35
N SER A 227 -4.72 5.48 -2.64
CA SER A 227 -3.57 5.87 -1.81
C SER A 227 -3.99 6.22 -0.38
N LYS A 228 -5.10 6.93 -0.21
CA LYS A 228 -5.66 7.23 1.10
C LYS A 228 -6.07 5.96 1.85
N ALA A 229 -6.75 5.04 1.19
CA ALA A 229 -7.15 3.76 1.78
C ALA A 229 -5.93 2.95 2.25
N ILE A 230 -4.92 2.79 1.39
CA ILE A 230 -3.66 2.11 1.73
C ILE A 230 -2.97 2.82 2.91
N GLY A 231 -2.89 4.15 2.91
CA GLY A 231 -2.27 4.91 3.99
C GLY A 231 -2.95 4.69 5.36
N ILE A 232 -4.28 4.57 5.40
CA ILE A 232 -5.03 4.24 6.62
C ILE A 232 -4.70 2.82 7.08
N LEU A 233 -4.70 1.84 6.17
CA LEU A 233 -4.44 0.44 6.51
C LEU A 233 -3.00 0.24 7.01
N ILE A 234 -2.01 0.88 6.38
CA ILE A 234 -0.62 0.90 6.87
C ILE A 234 -0.54 1.52 8.27
N SER A 235 -1.26 2.62 8.52
CA SER A 235 -1.28 3.25 9.83
C SER A 235 -1.86 2.33 10.91
N ASN A 236 -2.94 1.61 10.59
CA ASN A 236 -3.55 0.64 11.49
C ASN A 236 -2.63 -0.56 11.75
N LEU A 237 -2.01 -1.12 10.70
CA LEU A 237 -1.02 -2.19 10.81
C LEU A 237 0.14 -1.79 11.73
N ASN A 238 0.69 -0.59 11.53
CA ASN A 238 1.77 -0.06 12.37
C ASN A 238 1.33 0.19 13.80
N ALA A 239 0.10 0.62 14.04
CA ALA A 239 -0.44 0.82 15.39
C ALA A 239 -0.54 -0.51 16.14
N ILE A 240 -1.03 -1.57 15.49
CA ILE A 240 -1.12 -2.92 16.06
C ILE A 240 0.29 -3.40 16.46
N ILE A 241 1.22 -3.43 15.51
CA ILE A 241 2.55 -3.99 15.76
C ILE A 241 3.37 -3.13 16.73
N SER A 242 3.06 -1.84 16.89
CA SER A 242 3.81 -0.98 17.81
C SER A 242 3.66 -1.37 19.27
N ILE A 243 2.60 -2.07 19.62
CA ILE A 243 2.34 -2.57 20.98
C ILE A 243 3.29 -3.73 21.28
N GLU A 244 3.50 -4.62 20.32
CA GLU A 244 4.29 -5.84 20.48
C GLU A 244 5.79 -5.63 20.16
N ALA A 245 6.12 -4.81 19.16
CA ALA A 245 7.47 -4.58 18.69
C ALA A 245 8.17 -3.47 19.50
N THR A 246 8.49 -3.76 20.76
CA THR A 246 9.34 -2.92 21.62
C THR A 246 10.77 -3.41 21.60
N CYS A 247 11.76 -2.56 21.99
CA CYS A 247 13.14 -2.99 22.09
C CYS A 247 13.31 -4.19 23.04
N ASN A 248 12.55 -4.21 24.15
CA ASN A 248 12.58 -5.29 25.14
C ASN A 248 12.11 -6.63 24.56
N ASN A 249 11.23 -6.62 23.57
CA ASN A 249 10.75 -7.84 22.91
C ASN A 249 11.61 -8.23 21.70
N LEU A 250 12.03 -7.23 20.91
CA LEU A 250 12.74 -7.45 19.64
C LEU A 250 14.18 -7.92 19.86
N ILE A 251 14.93 -7.28 20.78
CA ILE A 251 16.35 -7.57 20.97
C ILE A 251 16.58 -9.02 21.44
N PRO A 252 15.89 -9.53 22.49
CA PRO A 252 16.05 -10.93 22.89
C PRO A 252 15.63 -11.93 21.82
N LEU A 253 14.52 -11.63 21.08
CA LEU A 253 14.06 -12.48 19.99
C LEU A 253 15.12 -12.60 18.89
N TYR A 254 15.68 -11.49 18.44
CA TYR A 254 16.69 -11.51 17.38
C TYR A 254 18.02 -12.11 17.84
N LYS A 255 18.43 -11.86 19.08
CA LYS A 255 19.63 -12.49 19.65
C LYS A 255 19.52 -14.02 19.68
N ARG A 256 18.35 -14.54 20.08
CA ARG A 256 18.09 -15.99 20.14
C ARG A 256 18.15 -16.65 18.76
N ASN A 257 17.59 -15.96 17.74
CA ASN A 257 17.45 -16.54 16.40
C ASN A 257 18.61 -16.15 15.45
N PHE A 258 19.63 -15.45 15.95
CA PHE A 258 20.71 -14.92 15.12
C PHE A 258 21.57 -16.02 14.50
N GLU A 259 22.00 -17.00 15.26
CA GLU A 259 22.91 -18.06 14.78
C GLU A 259 22.30 -18.86 13.61
N GLU A 260 20.99 -19.12 13.67
CA GLU A 260 20.28 -19.83 12.61
C GLU A 260 20.07 -18.95 11.37
N ASN A 261 20.03 -17.63 11.53
CA ASN A 261 19.68 -16.68 10.48
C ASN A 261 20.83 -15.76 10.02
N LYS A 262 22.04 -15.91 10.57
CA LYS A 262 23.19 -15.04 10.26
C LYS A 262 23.65 -15.08 8.79
N SER A 263 23.22 -16.09 8.03
CA SER A 263 23.47 -16.20 6.58
C SER A 263 22.23 -15.84 5.74
N ASN A 264 21.11 -15.42 6.37
CA ASN A 264 19.88 -15.04 5.69
C ASN A 264 19.79 -13.51 5.55
N SER A 265 20.16 -12.99 4.39
CA SER A 265 20.16 -11.53 4.13
C SER A 265 18.80 -10.89 4.29
N VAL A 266 17.70 -11.58 3.95
CA VAL A 266 16.33 -11.07 4.10
C VAL A 266 15.98 -10.92 5.57
N TRP A 267 16.28 -11.91 6.39
CA TRP A 267 16.03 -11.87 7.84
C TRP A 267 16.84 -10.77 8.50
N LEU A 268 18.16 -10.70 8.21
CA LEU A 268 19.06 -9.68 8.75
C LEU A 268 18.59 -8.26 8.40
N LYS A 269 18.20 -8.04 7.15
CA LYS A 269 17.65 -6.76 6.68
C LYS A 269 16.36 -6.38 7.43
N ARG A 270 15.43 -7.33 7.60
CA ARG A 270 14.16 -7.10 8.33
C ARG A 270 14.45 -6.80 9.81
N ALA A 271 15.34 -7.54 10.47
CA ALA A 271 15.74 -7.33 11.84
C ALA A 271 16.37 -5.93 12.04
N ALA A 272 17.34 -5.57 11.19
CA ALA A 272 17.99 -4.26 11.24
C ALA A 272 16.99 -3.11 10.95
N SER A 273 16.12 -3.28 9.97
CA SER A 273 15.09 -2.29 9.63
C SER A 273 14.12 -2.05 10.78
N ARG A 274 13.71 -3.11 11.47
CA ARG A 274 12.79 -3.00 12.62
C ARG A 274 13.45 -2.38 13.82
N MET A 275 14.68 -2.78 14.14
CA MET A 275 15.45 -2.17 15.22
C MET A 275 15.68 -0.68 14.98
N ASP A 276 16.06 -0.26 13.75
CA ASP A 276 16.19 1.17 13.40
C ASP A 276 14.84 1.90 13.48
N GLY A 277 13.78 1.30 12.96
CA GLY A 277 12.44 1.88 12.97
C GLY A 277 11.82 2.07 14.35
N LYS A 278 12.28 1.32 15.34
CA LYS A 278 11.84 1.37 16.75
C LYS A 278 12.85 2.08 17.67
N ASP A 279 13.85 2.75 17.10
CA ASP A 279 14.93 3.42 17.81
C ASP A 279 15.72 2.46 18.76
N CYS A 280 15.78 1.14 18.43
CA CYS A 280 16.56 0.12 19.16
C CYS A 280 18.00 -0.02 18.67
N SER A 281 18.43 0.82 17.76
CA SER A 281 19.74 0.77 17.12
C SER A 281 20.91 1.24 18.02
N ASP A 282 20.64 1.53 19.30
CA ASP A 282 21.67 1.79 20.31
C ASP A 282 22.19 0.49 20.97
N ASP A 283 21.45 -0.62 20.89
CA ASP A 283 21.91 -1.91 21.39
C ASP A 283 23.09 -2.41 20.55
N PRO A 284 24.18 -2.91 21.17
CA PRO A 284 25.35 -3.44 20.46
C PRO A 284 25.01 -4.51 19.42
N PHE A 285 23.96 -5.27 19.64
CA PHE A 285 23.53 -6.31 18.73
C PHE A 285 23.13 -5.75 17.34
N PHE A 286 22.69 -4.50 17.26
CA PHE A 286 22.42 -3.85 15.99
C PHE A 286 23.67 -3.78 15.10
N VAL A 287 24.86 -3.56 15.70
CA VAL A 287 26.14 -3.60 14.97
C VAL A 287 26.38 -4.99 14.38
N THR A 288 26.18 -6.05 15.18
CA THR A 288 26.32 -7.44 14.74
C THR A 288 25.42 -7.77 13.55
N LEU A 289 24.16 -7.34 13.61
CA LEU A 289 23.20 -7.53 12.50
C LEU A 289 23.64 -6.84 11.22
N VAL A 290 24.09 -5.58 11.34
CA VAL A 290 24.50 -4.77 10.19
C VAL A 290 25.78 -5.30 9.55
N GLU A 291 26.77 -5.71 10.36
CA GLU A 291 28.01 -6.29 9.88
C GLU A 291 27.75 -7.64 9.19
N ALA A 292 26.93 -8.51 9.78
CA ALA A 292 26.55 -9.77 9.16
C ALA A 292 25.84 -9.54 7.80
N LEU A 293 24.90 -8.60 7.76
CA LEU A 293 24.19 -8.25 6.51
C LEU A 293 25.16 -7.74 5.43
N HIS A 294 26.09 -6.85 5.79
CA HIS A 294 27.02 -6.26 4.83
C HIS A 294 28.06 -7.26 4.32
N ASN A 295 28.48 -8.20 5.16
CA ASN A 295 29.45 -9.24 4.80
C ASN A 295 28.87 -10.28 3.84
N ILE A 296 27.54 -10.53 3.85
CA ILE A 296 26.89 -11.43 2.90
C ILE A 296 26.84 -10.77 1.53
N GLU A 297 26.33 -9.53 1.47
CA GLU A 297 26.17 -8.79 0.22
C GLU A 297 26.11 -7.29 0.51
N PRO A 298 27.10 -6.51 0.10
CA PRO A 298 27.00 -5.05 0.12
C PRO A 298 25.76 -4.58 -0.67
N SER A 299 24.87 -3.92 0.00
CA SER A 299 23.59 -3.47 -0.56
C SER A 299 23.26 -2.05 -0.14
N ALA A 300 22.28 -1.44 -0.83
CA ALA A 300 21.80 -0.11 -0.47
C ALA A 300 21.34 -0.04 1.00
N ASP A 301 20.69 -1.08 1.51
CA ASP A 301 20.25 -1.14 2.90
C ASP A 301 21.42 -1.32 3.88
N SER A 302 22.36 -2.24 3.62
CA SER A 302 23.52 -2.46 4.50
C SER A 302 24.40 -1.22 4.56
N ALA A 303 24.66 -0.56 3.43
CA ALA A 303 25.40 0.70 3.39
C ALA A 303 24.66 1.83 4.16
N TYR A 304 23.33 1.93 4.05
CA TYR A 304 22.55 2.87 4.86
C TYR A 304 22.76 2.65 6.38
N TYR A 305 22.68 1.40 6.83
CA TYR A 305 22.86 1.08 8.26
C TYR A 305 24.31 1.30 8.74
N LEU A 306 25.32 1.04 7.92
CA LEU A 306 26.72 1.42 8.22
C LEU A 306 26.88 2.93 8.33
N GLY A 307 26.21 3.69 7.47
CA GLY A 307 26.13 5.13 7.56
C GLY A 307 25.54 5.58 8.89
N LEU A 308 24.43 4.96 9.31
CA LEU A 308 23.77 5.24 10.60
C LEU A 308 24.69 4.95 11.79
N LEU A 309 25.37 3.79 11.79
CA LEU A 309 26.32 3.42 12.85
C LEU A 309 27.48 4.39 12.98
N ASN A 310 28.04 4.83 11.85
CA ASN A 310 29.12 5.82 11.85
C ASN A 310 28.64 7.21 12.30
N ASP A 311 27.42 7.61 11.93
CA ASP A 311 26.82 8.88 12.37
C ASP A 311 26.63 8.90 13.90
N LYS A 312 26.15 7.79 14.48
CA LYS A 312 26.03 7.63 15.95
C LYS A 312 27.37 7.67 16.68
N LYS A 313 28.42 7.14 16.06
CA LYS A 313 29.81 7.19 16.59
C LYS A 313 30.48 8.56 16.39
N GLY A 314 29.76 9.58 15.87
CA GLY A 314 30.29 10.92 15.56
C GLY A 314 31.22 10.96 14.34
N LYS A 315 31.37 9.86 13.59
CA LYS A 315 32.24 9.77 12.41
C LYS A 315 31.52 10.28 11.17
N SER A 316 31.16 11.57 11.15
CA SER A 316 30.26 12.17 10.15
C SER A 316 30.74 12.01 8.71
N THR A 317 32.04 12.13 8.44
CA THR A 317 32.61 11.94 7.09
C THR A 317 32.40 10.51 6.59
N GLN A 318 32.67 9.52 7.44
CA GLN A 318 32.48 8.10 7.10
C GLN A 318 30.99 7.78 6.92
N ALA A 319 30.12 8.35 7.77
CA ALA A 319 28.68 8.22 7.63
C ALA A 319 28.19 8.73 6.29
N LEU A 320 28.66 9.91 5.86
CA LEU A 320 28.30 10.47 4.55
C LEU A 320 28.75 9.55 3.40
N LYS A 321 29.96 9.00 3.46
CA LYS A 321 30.46 8.06 2.45
C LYS A 321 29.53 6.85 2.30
N TYR A 322 29.11 6.23 3.39
CA TYR A 322 28.18 5.10 3.37
C TYR A 322 26.76 5.49 2.90
N TYR A 323 26.26 6.68 3.26
CA TYR A 323 24.99 7.16 2.74
C TYR A 323 25.05 7.41 1.22
N GLU A 324 26.15 7.93 0.68
CA GLU A 324 26.36 8.10 -0.75
C GLU A 324 26.46 6.74 -1.48
N GLU A 325 27.17 5.79 -0.88
CA GLU A 325 27.22 4.41 -1.37
C GLU A 325 25.81 3.78 -1.43
N SER A 326 25.04 3.89 -0.36
CA SER A 326 23.65 3.42 -0.31
C SER A 326 22.80 4.00 -1.44
N ILE A 327 22.93 5.30 -1.69
CA ILE A 327 22.19 6.00 -2.77
C ILE A 327 22.67 5.54 -4.14
N SER A 328 23.95 5.26 -4.32
CA SER A 328 24.52 4.82 -5.60
C SER A 328 24.12 3.39 -5.96
N LEU A 329 24.09 2.50 -4.96
CA LEU A 329 23.71 1.09 -5.11
C LEU A 329 22.21 0.92 -5.43
N GLU A 330 21.35 1.84 -5.03
CA GLU A 330 19.92 1.72 -5.32
C GLU A 330 19.58 2.21 -6.73
N THR A 331 19.03 1.33 -7.55
CA THR A 331 18.66 1.62 -8.95
C THR A 331 17.18 2.00 -9.12
N ASP A 332 16.28 1.48 -8.26
CA ASP A 332 14.85 1.88 -8.31
C ASP A 332 14.68 3.28 -7.73
N GLN A 333 14.18 4.18 -8.56
CA GLN A 333 14.00 5.59 -8.24
C GLN A 333 13.14 5.81 -6.98
N TYR A 334 12.11 5.00 -6.75
CA TYR A 334 11.21 5.12 -5.59
C TYR A 334 11.83 4.57 -4.31
N LYS A 335 12.60 3.48 -4.41
CA LYS A 335 13.40 2.99 -3.29
C LYS A 335 14.51 3.99 -2.93
N LYS A 336 15.17 4.57 -3.92
CA LYS A 336 16.15 5.66 -3.73
C LYS A 336 15.53 6.85 -3.01
N ALA A 337 14.30 7.26 -3.38
CA ALA A 337 13.58 8.31 -2.68
C ALA A 337 13.35 7.98 -1.20
N LYS A 338 13.01 6.74 -0.87
CA LYS A 338 12.85 6.30 0.53
C LYS A 338 14.15 6.36 1.32
N ILE A 339 15.28 5.91 0.76
CA ILE A 339 16.60 6.01 1.38
C ILE A 339 16.96 7.47 1.65
N LEU A 340 16.84 8.34 0.64
CA LEU A 340 17.10 9.78 0.76
C LEU A 340 16.23 10.43 1.84
N TYR A 341 14.96 10.04 1.95
CA TYR A 341 14.07 10.51 3.01
C TYR A 341 14.49 10.02 4.39
N LYS A 342 14.87 8.73 4.55
CA LYS A 342 15.40 8.20 5.81
C LYS A 342 16.63 8.99 6.27
N ILE A 343 17.57 9.25 5.37
CA ILE A 343 18.77 10.06 5.65
C ILE A 343 18.37 11.49 6.06
N ALA A 344 17.41 12.11 5.37
CA ALA A 344 16.90 13.43 5.73
C ALA A 344 16.33 13.49 7.15
N VAL A 345 15.58 12.43 7.56
CA VAL A 345 15.05 12.32 8.93
C VAL A 345 16.18 12.22 9.96
N LYS A 346 17.23 11.42 9.68
CA LYS A 346 18.38 11.32 10.60
C LYS A 346 19.12 12.65 10.74
N PHE A 347 19.35 13.38 9.65
CA PHE A 347 19.92 14.73 9.71
C PHE A 347 19.04 15.73 10.46
N LYS A 348 17.72 15.63 10.36
CA LYS A 348 16.82 16.41 11.19
C LYS A 348 16.99 16.10 12.68
N LYS A 349 17.01 14.80 13.06
CA LYS A 349 17.19 14.35 14.44
C LYS A 349 18.53 14.87 15.04
N SER A 350 19.60 14.93 14.24
CA SER A 350 20.91 15.47 14.64
C SER A 350 21.06 16.99 14.47
N GLY A 351 19.99 17.75 14.25
CA GLY A 351 20.01 19.21 14.14
C GLY A 351 20.58 19.76 12.82
N ARG A 352 21.05 18.92 11.90
CA ARG A 352 21.65 19.32 10.62
C ARG A 352 20.60 19.74 9.59
N LYS A 353 19.88 20.85 9.86
CA LYS A 353 18.68 21.31 9.14
C LYS A 353 18.91 21.48 7.63
N LYS A 354 20.03 22.12 7.22
CA LYS A 354 20.37 22.33 5.80
C LYS A 354 20.55 21.00 5.05
N SER A 355 21.29 20.05 5.64
CA SER A 355 21.46 18.72 5.06
C SER A 355 20.14 17.97 4.98
N ALA A 356 19.34 17.98 6.06
CA ALA A 356 18.03 17.35 6.09
C ALA A 356 17.13 17.84 4.94
N ARG A 357 17.06 19.18 4.71
CA ARG A 357 16.32 19.76 3.59
C ARG A 357 16.86 19.28 2.25
N ASN A 358 18.18 19.28 2.07
CA ASN A 358 18.80 18.92 0.80
C ASN A 358 18.50 17.44 0.45
N TYR A 359 18.59 16.51 1.39
CA TYR A 359 18.24 15.12 1.17
C TYR A 359 16.73 14.95 0.96
N ALA A 360 15.87 15.67 1.67
CA ALA A 360 14.43 15.66 1.42
C ALA A 360 14.10 16.17 -0.01
N ARG A 361 14.77 17.21 -0.49
CA ARG A 361 14.62 17.68 -1.89
C ARG A 361 15.13 16.66 -2.91
N LYS A 362 16.24 15.97 -2.61
CA LYS A 362 16.71 14.85 -3.45
C LYS A 362 15.66 13.72 -3.50
N ALA A 363 15.01 13.40 -2.37
CA ALA A 363 13.91 12.45 -2.34
C ALA A 363 12.73 12.89 -3.24
N LEU A 364 12.34 14.17 -3.18
CA LEU A 364 11.26 14.71 -4.00
C LEU A 364 11.58 14.74 -5.50
N ARG A 365 12.85 14.86 -5.90
CA ARG A 365 13.24 14.70 -7.32
C ARG A 365 13.05 13.28 -7.83
N ASN A 366 13.17 12.28 -6.95
CA ASN A 366 12.95 10.87 -7.28
C ASN A 366 11.49 10.45 -7.15
N GLN A 367 10.73 11.08 -6.25
CA GLN A 367 9.31 10.83 -6.03
C GLN A 367 8.57 12.13 -5.68
N PRO A 368 8.03 12.86 -6.67
CA PRO A 368 7.31 14.12 -6.44
C PRO A 368 6.08 13.98 -5.54
N SER A 369 5.42 12.83 -5.53
CA SER A 369 4.27 12.53 -4.66
C SER A 369 4.64 12.19 -3.21
N MET A 370 5.90 12.23 -2.80
CA MET A 370 6.30 11.91 -1.41
C MET A 370 5.91 13.04 -0.44
N GLY A 371 4.66 13.09 -0.03
CA GLY A 371 4.13 14.13 0.85
C GLY A 371 4.86 14.26 2.18
N ARG A 372 5.37 13.15 2.73
CA ARG A 372 6.16 13.16 3.99
C ARG A 372 7.45 13.97 3.87
N ALA A 373 8.09 14.01 2.69
CA ALA A 373 9.28 14.82 2.48
C ALA A 373 8.95 16.33 2.47
N TYR A 374 7.80 16.73 1.94
CA TYR A 374 7.31 18.10 2.07
C TYR A 374 7.01 18.45 3.54
N LEU A 375 6.35 17.58 4.30
CA LEU A 375 6.09 17.80 5.73
C LEU A 375 7.40 17.94 6.54
N LEU A 376 8.43 17.15 6.19
CA LEU A 376 9.75 17.28 6.79
C LEU A 376 10.33 18.67 6.52
N ILE A 377 10.33 19.14 5.27
CA ILE A 377 10.81 20.48 4.91
C ILE A 377 10.00 21.56 5.63
N ALA A 378 8.68 21.46 5.67
CA ALA A 378 7.81 22.38 6.38
C ALA A 378 8.18 22.47 7.88
N SER A 379 8.43 21.32 8.51
CA SER A 379 8.83 21.27 9.93
C SER A 379 10.21 21.86 10.19
N LEU A 380 11.16 21.70 9.25
CA LEU A 380 12.48 22.32 9.34
C LEU A 380 12.38 23.84 9.28
N TYR A 381 11.56 24.38 8.37
CA TYR A 381 11.35 25.82 8.24
C TYR A 381 10.64 26.39 9.47
N ALA A 382 9.54 25.78 9.91
CA ALA A 382 8.84 26.19 11.12
C ALA A 382 9.73 26.16 12.37
N GLY A 383 10.65 25.20 12.47
CA GLY A 383 11.62 25.09 13.56
C GLY A 383 12.81 26.09 13.46
N SER A 384 12.82 26.96 12.47
CA SER A 384 13.88 27.93 12.25
C SER A 384 13.42 29.40 12.35
N ALA A 385 12.24 29.63 12.91
CA ALA A 385 11.68 30.97 13.06
C ALA A 385 12.64 31.94 13.76
N ASN A 386 13.29 31.53 14.84
CA ASN A 386 14.22 32.35 15.60
C ASN A 386 15.57 32.59 14.90
N GLU A 387 15.92 31.72 13.93
CA GLU A 387 17.20 31.82 13.21
C GLU A 387 17.09 32.68 11.93
N CYS A 388 15.86 32.87 11.44
CA CYS A 388 15.63 33.30 10.06
C CYS A 388 14.86 34.65 9.92
N GLY A 389 14.56 35.32 11.01
CA GLY A 389 13.88 36.63 10.97
C GLY A 389 14.58 37.64 11.87
N GLU A 390 14.71 38.88 11.39
CA GLU A 390 15.27 39.96 12.16
C GLU A 390 14.25 40.55 13.14
N THR A 391 13.04 40.84 12.65
CA THR A 391 11.93 41.32 13.47
C THR A 391 11.05 40.17 13.97
N GLN A 392 10.24 40.44 14.99
CA GLN A 392 9.28 39.46 15.47
C GLN A 392 8.25 39.06 14.40
N PHE A 393 7.86 40.04 13.55
CA PHE A 393 6.99 39.79 12.40
C PHE A 393 7.67 38.84 11.41
N ASN A 394 8.90 39.09 11.02
CA ASN A 394 9.65 38.25 10.06
C ASN A 394 9.91 36.85 10.61
N LYS A 395 10.20 36.69 11.93
CA LYS A 395 10.30 35.37 12.58
C LYS A 395 9.02 34.60 12.44
N ARG A 396 7.85 35.22 12.62
CA ARG A 396 6.55 34.61 12.47
C ARG A 396 6.14 34.37 11.02
N ALA A 397 6.59 35.22 10.08
CA ALA A 397 6.27 35.09 8.65
C ALA A 397 6.75 33.75 8.04
N ILE A 398 7.79 33.11 8.59
CA ILE A 398 8.26 31.82 8.13
C ILE A 398 7.19 30.67 8.26
N TYR A 399 6.21 30.86 9.17
CA TYR A 399 5.12 29.92 9.32
C TYR A 399 4.15 29.93 8.13
N TRP A 400 4.01 31.04 7.38
CA TRP A 400 3.27 31.04 6.11
C TRP A 400 3.95 30.13 5.10
N LEU A 401 5.29 30.27 4.93
CA LEU A 401 6.08 29.40 4.04
C LEU A 401 5.95 27.91 4.45
N ALA A 402 6.06 27.61 5.75
CA ALA A 402 5.92 26.26 6.26
C ALA A 402 4.49 25.71 6.04
N ALA A 403 3.47 26.55 6.22
CA ALA A 403 2.07 26.17 5.99
C ALA A 403 1.80 25.82 4.51
N ASP A 404 2.35 26.62 3.59
CA ASP A 404 2.16 26.39 2.15
C ASP A 404 2.82 25.09 1.68
N ILE A 405 4.02 24.79 2.21
CA ILE A 405 4.69 23.49 1.95
C ILE A 405 3.88 22.35 2.55
N ALA A 406 3.31 22.51 3.76
CA ALA A 406 2.45 21.51 4.35
C ALA A 406 1.15 21.29 3.54
N LYS A 407 0.55 22.38 3.00
CA LYS A 407 -0.60 22.26 2.07
C LYS A 407 -0.19 21.51 0.78
N LYS A 408 1.01 21.80 0.22
CA LYS A 408 1.55 21.08 -0.94
C LYS A 408 1.66 19.57 -0.63
N ALA A 409 2.14 19.18 0.54
CA ALA A 409 2.20 17.80 0.97
C ALA A 409 0.85 17.08 0.84
N GLY A 410 -0.23 17.70 1.31
CA GLY A 410 -1.59 17.13 1.23
C GLY A 410 -2.20 17.14 -0.18
N ARG A 411 -1.72 18.01 -1.07
CA ARG A 411 -2.15 18.02 -2.48
C ARG A 411 -1.51 16.90 -3.28
N VAL A 412 -0.27 16.56 -3.01
CA VAL A 412 0.47 15.52 -3.76
C VAL A 412 0.30 14.12 -3.19
N ASP A 413 -0.07 14.01 -1.90
CA ASP A 413 -0.19 12.73 -1.19
C ASP A 413 -1.50 12.69 -0.39
N ALA A 414 -2.50 12.04 -0.97
CA ALA A 414 -3.81 11.90 -0.36
C ALA A 414 -3.79 11.06 0.93
N SER A 415 -2.81 10.16 1.11
CA SER A 415 -2.68 9.30 2.28
C SER A 415 -2.45 10.09 3.57
N ILE A 416 -1.75 11.23 3.47
CA ILE A 416 -1.43 12.10 4.60
C ILE A 416 -2.20 13.42 4.59
N LYS A 417 -3.18 13.61 3.72
CA LYS A 417 -3.90 14.89 3.54
C LYS A 417 -4.48 15.45 4.85
N LYS A 418 -5.05 14.57 5.71
CA LYS A 418 -5.57 14.99 7.01
C LYS A 418 -4.46 15.55 7.92
N LEU A 419 -3.33 14.85 8.00
CA LEU A 419 -2.16 15.28 8.75
C LEU A 419 -1.59 16.58 8.20
N ALA A 420 -1.40 16.66 6.89
CA ALA A 420 -0.87 17.84 6.20
C ALA A 420 -1.73 19.09 6.45
N ASN A 421 -3.05 18.95 6.35
CA ASN A 421 -3.98 20.06 6.63
C ASN A 421 -3.96 20.46 8.11
N LYS A 422 -3.86 19.51 9.05
CA LYS A 422 -3.71 19.81 10.49
C LYS A 422 -2.41 20.57 10.74
N THR A 423 -1.31 20.12 10.16
CA THR A 423 0.01 20.78 10.27
C THR A 423 -0.01 22.19 9.69
N ALA A 424 -0.59 22.36 8.49
CA ALA A 424 -0.72 23.68 7.85
C ALA A 424 -1.53 24.65 8.73
N ARG A 425 -2.67 24.21 9.28
CA ARG A 425 -3.45 25.04 10.21
C ARG A 425 -2.67 25.42 11.47
N SER A 426 -1.93 24.48 12.05
CA SER A 426 -1.07 24.76 13.21
C SER A 426 0.00 25.81 12.91
N TYR A 427 0.60 25.79 11.70
CA TYR A 427 1.55 26.81 11.30
C TYR A 427 0.88 28.15 11.02
N MET A 428 -0.26 28.17 10.33
CA MET A 428 -1.03 29.41 10.10
C MET A 428 -1.43 30.11 11.41
N GLY A 429 -1.77 29.36 12.46
CA GLY A 429 -2.07 29.94 13.78
C GLY A 429 -0.86 30.56 14.50
N ARG A 430 0.37 30.30 14.03
CA ARG A 430 1.60 30.90 14.55
C ARG A 430 2.11 32.05 13.66
N ALA A 431 1.64 32.15 12.44
CA ALA A 431 1.99 33.22 11.50
C ALA A 431 1.44 34.57 11.97
N PRO A 432 1.92 35.69 11.44
CA PRO A 432 1.33 36.99 11.73
C PRO A 432 -0.16 37.02 11.40
N SER A 433 -0.94 37.65 12.26
CA SER A 433 -2.37 37.84 12.10
C SER A 433 -2.69 38.95 11.11
N LYS A 434 -3.96 39.10 10.73
CA LYS A 434 -4.40 40.28 9.94
C LYS A 434 -4.12 41.59 10.65
N THR A 435 -4.27 41.65 11.95
CA THR A 435 -3.94 42.82 12.76
C THR A 435 -2.42 43.14 12.69
N ASP A 436 -1.58 42.09 12.82
CA ASP A 436 -0.11 42.30 12.68
C ASP A 436 0.26 42.85 11.29
N ILE A 437 -0.37 42.33 10.20
CA ILE A 437 -0.14 42.80 8.83
C ILE A 437 -0.57 44.25 8.69
N PHE A 438 -1.74 44.62 9.22
CA PHE A 438 -2.26 46.00 9.20
C PHE A 438 -1.34 46.93 9.96
N SER A 439 -0.89 46.57 11.15
CA SER A 439 0.01 47.40 11.97
C SER A 439 1.37 47.64 11.33
N GLU A 440 1.89 46.64 10.60
CA GLU A 440 3.17 46.77 9.87
C GLU A 440 3.02 47.43 8.50
N ALA A 441 1.79 47.67 8.03
CA ALA A 441 1.46 48.25 6.71
C ALA A 441 2.22 47.60 5.53
N ASN A 442 2.42 46.29 5.59
CA ASN A 442 3.30 45.54 4.68
C ASN A 442 2.56 44.50 3.82
N GLU A 443 1.25 44.63 3.63
CA GLU A 443 0.43 43.82 2.76
C GLU A 443 1.04 43.64 1.36
N GLY A 444 1.14 42.43 0.88
CA GLY A 444 1.72 42.11 -0.42
C GLY A 444 3.25 42.19 -0.50
N ALA A 445 3.91 42.65 0.57
CA ALA A 445 5.37 42.77 0.61
C ALA A 445 6.03 41.37 0.57
N LYS A 446 7.22 41.30 -0.01
CA LYS A 446 8.02 40.09 -0.06
C LYS A 446 9.02 40.05 1.09
N ILE A 447 8.91 39.07 1.96
CA ILE A 447 9.86 38.80 3.04
C ILE A 447 10.82 37.70 2.59
N THR A 448 12.12 38.02 2.58
CA THR A 448 13.18 37.05 2.24
C THR A 448 13.91 36.60 3.50
N PHE A 449 14.04 35.31 3.66
CA PHE A 449 14.76 34.68 4.78
C PHE A 449 16.21 34.46 4.37
N ASN A 450 17.11 35.34 4.77
CA ASN A 450 18.55 35.31 4.42
C ASN A 450 19.35 34.27 5.22
N CYS A 451 18.70 33.43 5.98
CA CYS A 451 19.30 32.30 6.68
C CYS A 451 19.48 31.05 5.75
N TRP A 452 19.81 29.90 6.33
CA TRP A 452 19.96 28.65 5.62
C TRP A 452 18.71 28.22 4.80
N VAL A 453 17.54 28.79 5.12
CA VAL A 453 16.27 28.54 4.40
C VAL A 453 16.34 29.05 2.97
N GLY A 454 16.89 30.25 2.77
CA GLY A 454 17.12 30.82 1.44
C GLY A 454 15.85 30.86 0.59
N ALA A 455 14.72 31.29 1.15
CA ALA A 455 13.43 31.37 0.47
C ALA A 455 12.70 32.64 0.87
N SER A 456 11.63 32.95 0.14
CA SER A 456 10.81 34.14 0.41
C SER A 456 9.34 33.75 0.56
N VAL A 457 8.58 34.61 1.22
CA VAL A 457 7.12 34.50 1.32
C VAL A 457 6.51 35.87 1.01
N THR A 458 5.36 35.88 0.37
CA THR A 458 4.57 37.11 0.19
C THR A 458 3.60 37.28 1.35
N VAL A 459 3.56 38.43 1.95
CA VAL A 459 2.61 38.78 3.02
C VAL A 459 1.19 38.67 2.44
N PRO A 460 0.27 37.89 3.06
CA PRO A 460 -1.09 37.81 2.58
C PRO A 460 -1.80 39.14 2.48
N LYS A 461 -2.75 39.26 1.55
CA LYS A 461 -3.69 40.36 1.49
C LYS A 461 -4.71 40.28 2.64
N LEU A 462 -5.14 41.44 3.14
CA LEU A 462 -6.09 41.59 4.24
C LEU A 462 -7.53 41.20 3.87
#